data_50dde2a935b3d2cbeebf799478873cf0
#
_entry.id   50dde2a935b3d2cbeebf799478873cf0
#
_cell.length_a   1.000
_cell.length_b   1.000
_cell.length_c   1.000
_cell.angle_alpha   90.00
_cell.angle_beta   90.00
_cell.angle_gamma   90.00
#
_symmetry.space_group_name_H-M   'P 1'
#
loop_
_entity.id
_entity.type
_entity.pdbx_description
1 polymer ?
#
loop_
_entity_poly.entity_id
_entity_poly.type
_entity_poly.pdbx_seq_one_letter_code
_entity_poly.pdbx_strand_id
1 'polypeptide(L)'
;MNATVLRLSGAALLTVSALLTASVPFASAAPSVTSAACPNVEVVFARGTGESPGVGYFGEAFVDALRPKLGGKSLGVYGVNYPATMDFPTGLVGIDDAANHVEQTAASCPNTKMVLGGFSQGAAVMGFVTSAAIPDGAPADAPKPMPPDVANHVAAVALFGTPSNGFMNQVGAPPIVIGPLYVPKTAELCAAGDPVCSDGGDLAAHNSYADNGMVDQAATFAASHL
;
A
#
# COMPACT_ATOMS: atom_id res chain seq x y z
N MET A 1 -56.11 80.60 -56.76
CA MET A 1 -54.80 80.14 -56.98
C MET A 1 -54.46 79.22 -55.78
N ASN A 2 -54.93 78.04 -55.79
CA ASN A 2 -54.74 77.10 -54.70
C ASN A 2 -54.12 75.84 -55.25
N ALA A 3 -52.92 75.49 -54.78
CA ALA A 3 -52.20 74.27 -55.10
C ALA A 3 -52.55 73.23 -54.05
N THR A 4 -53.16 72.16 -54.49
CA THR A 4 -53.48 71.01 -53.65
C THR A 4 -52.30 70.01 -53.65
N VAL A 5 -51.73 69.80 -52.48
CA VAL A 5 -50.64 68.83 -52.30
C VAL A 5 -51.21 67.45 -51.93
N LEU A 6 -50.91 66.50 -52.78
CA LEU A 6 -51.28 65.11 -52.58
C LEU A 6 -50.20 64.38 -51.74
N ARG A 7 -50.59 63.85 -50.59
CA ARG A 7 -49.69 63.04 -49.73
C ARG A 7 -49.83 61.57 -50.08
N LEU A 8 -48.76 60.98 -50.57
CA LEU A 8 -48.63 59.50 -50.69
C LEU A 8 -48.04 58.94 -49.39
N SER A 9 -48.82 58.12 -48.73
CA SER A 9 -48.37 57.34 -47.56
C SER A 9 -47.76 56.03 -48.03
N GLY A 10 -46.45 55.87 -47.93
CA GLY A 10 -45.77 54.66 -48.20
C GLY A 10 -45.64 53.82 -46.89
N ALA A 11 -46.30 52.69 -46.85
CA ALA A 11 -46.15 51.72 -45.76
C ALA A 11 -44.90 50.87 -46.01
N ALA A 12 -43.87 51.02 -45.19
CA ALA A 12 -42.71 50.16 -45.20
C ALA A 12 -42.97 48.93 -44.34
N LEU A 13 -43.02 47.75 -44.94
CA LEU A 13 -43.03 46.46 -44.25
C LEU A 13 -41.61 46.12 -43.83
N LEU A 14 -41.34 46.14 -42.51
CA LEU A 14 -40.11 45.63 -41.92
C LEU A 14 -40.30 44.11 -41.68
N THR A 15 -39.64 43.27 -42.51
CA THR A 15 -39.51 41.86 -42.26
C THR A 15 -38.40 41.60 -41.24
N VAL A 16 -38.76 41.22 -40.02
CA VAL A 16 -37.82 40.79 -38.99
C VAL A 16 -37.47 39.33 -39.26
N SER A 17 -36.27 39.11 -39.76
CA SER A 17 -35.70 37.75 -39.89
C SER A 17 -35.15 37.33 -38.52
N ALA A 18 -35.84 36.42 -37.83
CA ALA A 18 -35.37 35.77 -36.61
C ALA A 18 -34.30 34.73 -36.94
N LEU A 19 -33.01 35.03 -36.65
CA LEU A 19 -31.95 34.01 -36.63
C LEU A 19 -32.11 33.14 -35.40
N LEU A 20 -32.56 31.91 -35.59
CA LEU A 20 -32.46 30.85 -34.56
C LEU A 20 -31.01 30.39 -34.43
N THR A 21 -30.31 30.91 -33.42
CA THR A 21 -29.01 30.33 -33.02
C THR A 21 -29.26 29.01 -32.26
N ALA A 22 -29.03 27.90 -32.89
CA ALA A 22 -29.02 26.58 -32.24
C ALA A 22 -27.78 26.47 -31.33
N SER A 23 -27.97 26.56 -30.02
CA SER A 23 -26.93 26.29 -29.03
C SER A 23 -26.67 24.79 -29.00
N VAL A 24 -25.52 24.34 -29.51
CA VAL A 24 -25.08 22.94 -29.39
C VAL A 24 -24.52 22.78 -27.96
N PRO A 25 -25.07 21.91 -27.11
CA PRO A 25 -24.47 21.66 -25.81
C PRO A 25 -23.12 20.96 -26.03
N PHE A 26 -22.02 21.60 -25.68
CA PHE A 26 -20.74 20.93 -25.54
C PHE A 26 -20.85 20.00 -24.33
N ALA A 27 -21.05 18.72 -24.57
CA ALA A 27 -20.88 17.70 -23.54
C ALA A 27 -19.37 17.63 -23.22
N SER A 28 -18.94 18.28 -22.13
CA SER A 28 -17.63 18.04 -21.54
C SER A 28 -17.61 16.58 -21.08
N ALA A 29 -16.95 15.72 -21.85
CA ALA A 29 -16.58 14.41 -21.36
C ALA A 29 -15.59 14.64 -20.20
N ALA A 30 -16.00 14.35 -18.97
CA ALA A 30 -15.09 14.29 -17.85
C ALA A 30 -14.03 13.23 -18.20
N PRO A 31 -12.73 13.49 -17.91
CA PRO A 31 -11.70 12.49 -18.10
C PRO A 31 -12.10 11.25 -17.29
N SER A 32 -12.32 10.14 -17.96
CA SER A 32 -12.48 8.85 -17.31
C SER A 32 -11.13 8.54 -16.64
N VAL A 33 -11.09 8.67 -15.32
CA VAL A 33 -10.01 8.11 -14.51
C VAL A 33 -10.12 6.61 -14.73
N THR A 34 -9.29 6.06 -15.61
CA THR A 34 -9.12 4.61 -15.72
C THR A 34 -8.58 4.18 -14.36
N SER A 35 -9.43 3.57 -13.53
CA SER A 35 -8.97 2.83 -12.36
C SER A 35 -7.86 1.88 -12.83
N ALA A 36 -6.67 2.01 -12.26
CA ALA A 36 -5.60 1.08 -12.57
C ALA A 36 -6.14 -0.35 -12.35
N ALA A 37 -5.97 -1.21 -13.34
CA ALA A 37 -6.48 -2.58 -13.25
C ALA A 37 -5.84 -3.26 -12.03
N CYS A 38 -6.65 -3.94 -11.20
CA CYS A 38 -6.15 -4.69 -10.05
C CYS A 38 -5.07 -5.70 -10.49
N PRO A 39 -3.89 -5.72 -9.85
CA PRO A 39 -2.88 -6.73 -10.14
C PRO A 39 -3.32 -8.12 -9.67
N ASN A 40 -2.76 -9.18 -10.24
CA ASN A 40 -3.00 -10.54 -9.73
C ASN A 40 -2.39 -10.72 -8.34
N VAL A 41 -1.20 -10.14 -8.13
CA VAL A 41 -0.45 -10.17 -6.87
C VAL A 41 -0.03 -8.75 -6.51
N GLU A 42 -0.08 -8.40 -5.24
CA GLU A 42 0.48 -7.15 -4.72
C GLU A 42 1.41 -7.44 -3.55
N VAL A 43 2.62 -6.88 -3.60
CA VAL A 43 3.53 -6.85 -2.45
C VAL A 43 3.30 -5.54 -1.70
N VAL A 44 2.96 -5.64 -0.42
CA VAL A 44 2.91 -4.52 0.53
C VAL A 44 4.09 -4.65 1.46
N PHE A 45 5.06 -3.72 1.37
CA PHE A 45 6.32 -3.87 2.09
C PHE A 45 6.68 -2.65 2.93
N ALA A 46 6.98 -2.89 4.21
CA ALA A 46 7.48 -1.89 5.14
C ALA A 46 9.01 -1.96 5.22
N ARG A 47 9.67 -0.88 4.85
CA ARG A 47 11.13 -0.76 4.85
C ARG A 47 11.73 -0.71 6.25
N GLY A 48 13.03 -0.95 6.37
CA GLY A 48 13.77 -0.82 7.63
C GLY A 48 14.09 0.64 7.99
N THR A 49 14.57 0.84 9.23
CA THR A 49 15.00 2.14 9.74
C THR A 49 16.08 2.76 8.86
N GLY A 50 15.88 4.00 8.43
CA GLY A 50 16.83 4.77 7.63
C GLY A 50 16.87 4.42 6.16
N GLU A 51 16.11 3.44 5.70
CA GLU A 51 15.99 3.17 4.27
C GLU A 51 15.19 4.26 3.54
N SER A 52 15.49 4.45 2.26
CA SER A 52 14.80 5.43 1.40
C SER A 52 13.31 5.13 1.28
N PRO A 53 12.45 6.16 1.09
CA PRO A 53 11.02 5.98 0.85
C PRO A 53 10.71 4.98 -0.27
N GLY A 54 9.59 4.27 -0.14
CA GLY A 54 9.22 3.14 -0.97
C GLY A 54 9.35 1.84 -0.19
N VAL A 55 9.68 0.75 -0.87
CA VAL A 55 9.86 -0.58 -0.23
C VAL A 55 11.23 -0.77 0.41
N GLY A 56 12.18 0.16 0.21
CA GLY A 56 13.56 0.05 0.69
C GLY A 56 14.38 -1.00 -0.08
N TYR A 57 15.67 -1.08 0.24
CA TYR A 57 16.60 -1.99 -0.44
C TYR A 57 16.19 -3.47 -0.32
N PHE A 58 15.81 -3.90 0.89
CA PHE A 58 15.41 -5.30 1.11
C PHE A 58 14.05 -5.62 0.47
N GLY A 59 13.13 -4.65 0.44
CA GLY A 59 11.87 -4.82 -0.27
C GLY A 59 12.04 -4.90 -1.78
N GLU A 60 12.94 -4.11 -2.37
CA GLU A 60 13.28 -4.23 -3.80
C GLU A 60 13.89 -5.60 -4.11
N ALA A 61 14.85 -6.05 -3.32
CA ALA A 61 15.45 -7.38 -3.48
C ALA A 61 14.40 -8.50 -3.39
N PHE A 62 13.45 -8.40 -2.45
CA PHE A 62 12.36 -9.37 -2.32
C PHE A 62 11.42 -9.36 -3.52
N VAL A 63 11.00 -8.18 -4.01
CA VAL A 63 10.15 -8.02 -5.19
C VAL A 63 10.82 -8.61 -6.43
N ASP A 64 12.12 -8.34 -6.60
CA ASP A 64 12.88 -8.84 -7.75
C ASP A 64 13.04 -10.37 -7.71
N ALA A 65 13.24 -10.96 -6.51
CA ALA A 65 13.30 -12.40 -6.33
C ALA A 65 11.93 -13.09 -6.52
N LEU A 66 10.83 -12.42 -6.16
CA LEU A 66 9.47 -12.94 -6.28
C LEU A 66 8.97 -12.89 -7.74
N ARG A 67 9.23 -11.81 -8.45
CA ARG A 67 8.70 -11.54 -9.80
C ARG A 67 8.85 -12.72 -10.78
N PRO A 68 10.02 -13.34 -10.96
CA PRO A 68 10.18 -14.48 -11.89
C PRO A 68 9.42 -15.73 -11.45
N LYS A 69 9.03 -15.83 -10.17
CA LYS A 69 8.32 -16.99 -9.61
C LYS A 69 6.80 -16.91 -9.80
N LEU A 70 6.27 -15.79 -10.32
CA LEU A 70 4.83 -15.56 -10.46
C LEU A 70 4.19 -16.15 -11.72
N GLY A 71 4.95 -16.79 -12.61
CA GLY A 71 4.40 -17.44 -13.80
C GLY A 71 3.64 -16.50 -14.75
N GLY A 72 4.03 -15.23 -14.83
CA GLY A 72 3.42 -14.22 -15.71
C GLY A 72 2.22 -13.47 -15.09
N LYS A 73 1.86 -13.73 -13.83
CA LYS A 73 0.88 -12.92 -13.09
C LYS A 73 1.38 -11.48 -12.96
N SER A 74 0.47 -10.51 -13.08
CA SER A 74 0.81 -9.09 -12.87
C SER A 74 1.13 -8.83 -11.40
N LEU A 75 2.15 -8.02 -11.13
CA LEU A 75 2.64 -7.68 -9.80
C LEU A 75 2.54 -6.17 -9.56
N GLY A 76 1.71 -5.80 -8.56
CA GLY A 76 1.71 -4.50 -7.92
C GLY A 76 2.69 -4.46 -6.75
N VAL A 77 3.18 -3.27 -6.43
CA VAL A 77 4.09 -3.05 -5.29
C VAL A 77 3.67 -1.78 -4.56
N TYR A 78 3.45 -1.90 -3.27
CA TYR A 78 3.16 -0.79 -2.37
C TYR A 78 4.21 -0.70 -1.27
N GLY A 79 4.89 0.44 -1.19
CA GLY A 79 5.80 0.76 -0.10
C GLY A 79 5.06 1.49 1.00
N VAL A 80 5.02 0.90 2.20
CA VAL A 80 4.34 1.48 3.38
C VAL A 80 4.90 2.88 3.66
N ASN A 81 3.99 3.85 3.75
CA ASN A 81 4.34 5.25 3.93
C ASN A 81 4.44 5.60 5.41
N TYR A 82 5.65 5.64 5.94
CA TYR A 82 5.94 6.04 7.30
C TYR A 82 7.36 6.59 7.43
N PRO A 83 7.72 7.27 8.54
CA PRO A 83 9.03 7.90 8.68
C PRO A 83 10.23 6.94 8.60
N ALA A 84 10.11 5.72 9.15
CA ALA A 84 11.17 4.70 9.24
C ALA A 84 12.46 5.28 9.90
N THR A 85 12.31 5.89 11.05
CA THR A 85 13.40 6.54 11.80
C THR A 85 13.67 5.83 13.13
N MET A 86 14.73 6.26 13.84
CA MET A 86 15.03 5.79 15.20
C MET A 86 13.99 6.25 16.24
N ASP A 87 13.07 7.14 15.90
CA ASP A 87 11.90 7.45 16.70
C ASP A 87 10.84 6.36 16.50
N PHE A 88 11.06 5.21 17.15
CA PHE A 88 10.27 4.00 16.95
C PHE A 88 8.76 4.16 17.17
N PRO A 89 8.24 5.02 18.08
CA PRO A 89 6.82 5.31 18.17
C PRO A 89 6.18 5.76 16.85
N THR A 90 6.93 6.37 15.92
CA THR A 90 6.44 6.74 14.58
C THR A 90 6.10 5.53 13.70
N GLY A 91 6.48 4.32 14.10
CA GLY A 91 6.05 3.07 13.47
C GLY A 91 4.53 2.86 13.47
N LEU A 92 3.79 3.48 14.42
CA LEU A 92 2.33 3.48 14.45
C LEU A 92 1.73 4.03 13.14
N VAL A 93 2.35 5.06 12.55
CA VAL A 93 1.94 5.60 11.24
C VAL A 93 2.05 4.51 10.15
N GLY A 94 3.10 3.69 10.21
CA GLY A 94 3.30 2.59 9.27
C GLY A 94 2.29 1.46 9.46
N ILE A 95 1.93 1.15 10.70
CA ILE A 95 0.88 0.15 11.00
C ILE A 95 -0.46 0.60 10.43
N ASP A 96 -0.83 1.87 10.66
CA ASP A 96 -2.09 2.44 10.17
C ASP A 96 -2.12 2.51 8.63
N ASP A 97 -1.05 3.01 8.00
CA ASP A 97 -0.94 3.09 6.54
C ASP A 97 -1.03 1.71 5.88
N ALA A 98 -0.28 0.72 6.40
CA ALA A 98 -0.29 -0.64 5.85
C ALA A 98 -1.65 -1.33 6.03
N ALA A 99 -2.27 -1.24 7.22
CA ALA A 99 -3.57 -1.84 7.48
C ALA A 99 -4.64 -1.23 6.58
N ASN A 100 -4.70 0.11 6.46
CA ASN A 100 -5.64 0.81 5.60
C ASN A 100 -5.46 0.41 4.12
N HIS A 101 -4.21 0.32 3.63
CA HIS A 101 -3.95 -0.10 2.25
C HIS A 101 -4.40 -1.54 1.98
N VAL A 102 -4.08 -2.47 2.89
CA VAL A 102 -4.46 -3.88 2.78
C VAL A 102 -5.99 -4.04 2.79
N GLU A 103 -6.69 -3.36 3.68
CA GLU A 103 -8.16 -3.38 3.75
C GLU A 103 -8.79 -2.77 2.48
N GLN A 104 -8.26 -1.66 1.99
CA GLN A 104 -8.73 -1.03 0.74
C GLN A 104 -8.50 -1.94 -0.48
N THR A 105 -7.34 -2.59 -0.56
CA THR A 105 -7.05 -3.53 -1.64
C THR A 105 -7.97 -4.76 -1.57
N ALA A 106 -8.20 -5.32 -0.38
CA ALA A 106 -9.13 -6.42 -0.19
C ALA A 106 -10.56 -6.06 -0.65
N ALA A 107 -11.01 -4.84 -0.38
CA ALA A 107 -12.35 -4.37 -0.75
C ALA A 107 -12.48 -4.01 -2.24
N SER A 108 -11.50 -3.31 -2.82
CA SER A 108 -11.56 -2.78 -4.19
C SER A 108 -11.04 -3.76 -5.24
N CYS A 109 -10.14 -4.66 -4.86
CA CYS A 109 -9.49 -5.66 -5.71
C CYS A 109 -9.62 -7.08 -5.12
N PRO A 110 -10.83 -7.64 -4.99
CA PRO A 110 -11.08 -8.86 -4.21
C PRO A 110 -10.36 -10.11 -4.74
N ASN A 111 -9.88 -10.10 -5.98
CA ASN A 111 -9.13 -11.20 -6.58
C ASN A 111 -7.60 -11.02 -6.47
N THR A 112 -7.12 -9.86 -6.05
CA THR A 112 -5.69 -9.63 -5.79
C THR A 112 -5.25 -10.44 -4.58
N LYS A 113 -4.16 -11.18 -4.71
CA LYS A 113 -3.50 -11.87 -3.61
C LYS A 113 -2.36 -11.00 -3.09
N MET A 114 -2.42 -10.61 -1.82
CA MET A 114 -1.40 -9.78 -1.21
C MET A 114 -0.31 -10.62 -0.55
N VAL A 115 0.93 -10.16 -0.70
CA VAL A 115 2.10 -10.65 0.04
C VAL A 115 2.59 -9.49 0.90
N LEU A 116 2.48 -9.65 2.21
CA LEU A 116 2.95 -8.65 3.16
C LEU A 116 4.42 -8.92 3.48
N GLY A 117 5.22 -7.88 3.57
CA GLY A 117 6.64 -8.03 3.88
C GLY A 117 7.19 -6.87 4.70
N GLY A 118 8.29 -7.12 5.38
CA GLY A 118 8.98 -6.07 6.13
C GLY A 118 10.39 -6.47 6.56
N PHE A 119 11.24 -5.46 6.73
CA PHE A 119 12.61 -5.63 7.23
C PHE A 119 12.81 -4.84 8.52
N SER A 120 13.39 -5.46 9.55
CA SER A 120 13.77 -4.77 10.80
C SER A 120 12.57 -4.05 11.44
N GLN A 121 12.60 -2.72 11.58
CA GLN A 121 11.45 -1.92 12.03
C GLN A 121 10.21 -2.19 11.15
N GLY A 122 10.37 -2.34 9.84
CA GLY A 122 9.29 -2.69 8.95
C GLY A 122 8.72 -4.10 9.21
N ALA A 123 9.55 -5.06 9.64
CA ALA A 123 9.07 -6.35 10.08
C ALA A 123 8.23 -6.25 11.36
N ALA A 124 8.60 -5.34 12.29
CA ALA A 124 7.75 -5.03 13.45
C ALA A 124 6.41 -4.41 13.02
N VAL A 125 6.43 -3.43 12.11
CA VAL A 125 5.22 -2.81 11.55
C VAL A 125 4.30 -3.88 11.00
N MET A 126 4.77 -4.76 10.10
CA MET A 126 3.94 -5.79 9.49
C MET A 126 3.54 -6.90 10.48
N GLY A 127 4.36 -7.17 11.50
CA GLY A 127 4.01 -8.04 12.61
C GLY A 127 2.81 -7.53 13.38
N PHE A 128 2.75 -6.23 13.68
CA PHE A 128 1.59 -5.61 14.32
C PHE A 128 0.37 -5.53 13.39
N VAL A 129 0.54 -5.26 12.11
CA VAL A 129 -0.55 -5.29 11.09
C VAL A 129 -1.23 -6.66 11.05
N THR A 130 -0.48 -7.74 11.23
CA THR A 130 -0.98 -9.12 11.23
C THR A 130 -1.38 -9.63 12.62
N SER A 131 -1.33 -8.80 13.65
CA SER A 131 -1.75 -9.15 15.01
C SER A 131 -3.26 -9.32 15.12
N ALA A 132 -3.71 -10.23 16.00
CA ALA A 132 -5.15 -10.45 16.25
C ALA A 132 -5.70 -9.57 17.36
N ALA A 133 -4.85 -8.86 18.10
CA ALA A 133 -5.23 -8.01 19.23
C ALA A 133 -4.24 -6.84 19.37
N ILE A 134 -4.69 -5.75 19.97
CA ILE A 134 -3.79 -4.69 20.41
C ILE A 134 -2.97 -5.25 21.57
N PRO A 135 -1.63 -5.24 21.52
CA PRO A 135 -0.79 -5.78 22.59
C PRO A 135 -0.96 -4.99 23.91
N ASP A 136 -0.78 -5.67 25.02
CA ASP A 136 -0.69 -5.01 26.32
C ASP A 136 0.47 -4.02 26.34
N GLY A 137 0.24 -2.83 26.85
CA GLY A 137 1.23 -1.74 26.89
C GLY A 137 1.33 -0.93 25.60
N ALA A 138 0.51 -1.23 24.59
CA ALA A 138 0.43 -0.38 23.39
C ALA A 138 -0.12 1.00 23.73
N PRO A 139 0.26 2.06 22.97
CA PRO A 139 -0.34 3.39 23.12
C PRO A 139 -1.85 3.38 22.92
N ALA A 140 -2.54 4.35 23.55
CA ALA A 140 -4.01 4.43 23.49
C ALA A 140 -4.57 4.68 22.07
N ASP A 141 -3.76 5.22 21.19
CA ASP A 141 -4.03 5.49 19.78
C ASP A 141 -3.50 4.41 18.83
N ALA A 142 -3.05 3.27 19.37
CA ALA A 142 -2.60 2.15 18.55
C ALA A 142 -3.69 1.69 17.56
N PRO A 143 -3.35 1.45 16.28
CA PRO A 143 -4.28 0.94 15.29
C PRO A 143 -4.93 -0.37 15.73
N LYS A 144 -6.21 -0.53 15.37
CA LYS A 144 -6.94 -1.77 15.66
C LYS A 144 -6.50 -2.88 14.70
N PRO A 145 -6.61 -4.15 15.12
CA PRO A 145 -6.42 -5.28 14.22
C PRO A 145 -7.34 -5.19 13.01
N MET A 146 -6.85 -5.61 11.85
CA MET A 146 -7.66 -5.71 10.63
C MET A 146 -8.83 -6.70 10.82
N PRO A 147 -9.97 -6.49 10.13
CA PRO A 147 -11.06 -7.46 10.10
C PRO A 147 -10.57 -8.86 9.70
N PRO A 148 -11.08 -9.94 10.35
CA PRO A 148 -10.58 -11.31 10.10
C PRO A 148 -10.69 -11.80 8.65
N ASP A 149 -11.66 -11.32 7.89
CA ASP A 149 -11.90 -11.68 6.49
C ASP A 149 -10.81 -11.13 5.56
N VAL A 150 -10.13 -10.04 5.92
CA VAL A 150 -8.98 -9.50 5.19
C VAL A 150 -7.86 -10.53 5.05
N ALA A 151 -7.70 -11.41 6.06
CA ALA A 151 -6.71 -12.48 5.99
C ALA A 151 -6.89 -13.42 4.78
N ASN A 152 -8.10 -13.55 4.21
CA ASN A 152 -8.34 -14.38 3.02
C ASN A 152 -7.71 -13.80 1.73
N HIS A 153 -7.40 -12.50 1.74
CA HIS A 153 -6.75 -11.81 0.64
C HIS A 153 -5.21 -11.80 0.76
N VAL A 154 -4.69 -12.11 1.95
CA VAL A 154 -3.25 -12.23 2.20
C VAL A 154 -2.81 -13.65 1.95
N ALA A 155 -1.96 -13.87 0.95
CA ALA A 155 -1.42 -15.18 0.59
C ALA A 155 -0.21 -15.56 1.46
N ALA A 156 0.70 -14.62 1.73
CA ALA A 156 1.89 -14.86 2.52
C ALA A 156 2.33 -13.61 3.28
N VAL A 157 3.12 -13.84 4.34
CA VAL A 157 3.83 -12.80 5.10
C VAL A 157 5.31 -13.18 5.16
N ALA A 158 6.20 -12.25 4.80
CA ALA A 158 7.65 -12.45 4.77
C ALA A 158 8.34 -11.38 5.63
N LEU A 159 8.87 -11.78 6.78
CA LEU A 159 9.47 -10.89 7.76
C LEU A 159 10.97 -11.18 7.88
N PHE A 160 11.78 -10.15 7.70
CA PHE A 160 13.23 -10.23 7.76
C PHE A 160 13.75 -9.48 8.98
N GLY A 161 14.47 -10.17 9.87
CA GLY A 161 15.02 -9.56 11.07
C GLY A 161 13.95 -8.99 12.00
N THR A 162 12.86 -9.72 12.21
CA THR A 162 11.79 -9.33 13.14
C THR A 162 12.36 -9.10 14.53
N PRO A 163 12.16 -7.91 15.13
CA PRO A 163 12.69 -7.64 16.46
C PRO A 163 12.23 -8.68 17.49
N SER A 164 13.20 -9.25 18.22
CA SER A 164 12.94 -10.20 19.29
C SER A 164 12.26 -9.51 20.48
N ASN A 165 11.63 -10.28 21.37
CA ASN A 165 11.05 -9.72 22.60
C ASN A 165 12.09 -8.97 23.46
N GLY A 166 13.36 -9.43 23.45
CA GLY A 166 14.46 -8.75 24.12
C GLY A 166 14.73 -7.36 23.53
N PHE A 167 14.78 -7.28 22.20
CA PHE A 167 14.94 -6.00 21.50
C PHE A 167 13.75 -5.08 21.73
N MET A 168 12.52 -5.59 21.60
CA MET A 168 11.31 -4.80 21.84
C MET A 168 11.28 -4.21 23.26
N ASN A 169 11.64 -4.97 24.27
CA ASN A 169 11.74 -4.49 25.63
C ASN A 169 12.80 -3.37 25.78
N GLN A 170 13.95 -3.47 25.10
CA GLN A 170 14.99 -2.44 25.13
C GLN A 170 14.52 -1.11 24.56
N VAL A 171 13.67 -1.14 23.54
CA VAL A 171 13.10 0.07 22.90
C VAL A 171 11.78 0.52 23.54
N GLY A 172 11.33 -0.14 24.60
CA GLY A 172 10.09 0.21 25.31
C GLY A 172 8.82 -0.06 24.53
N ALA A 173 8.86 -1.01 23.59
CA ALA A 173 7.73 -1.38 22.74
C ALA A 173 7.13 -2.74 23.17
N PRO A 174 5.83 -2.98 22.93
CA PRO A 174 5.19 -4.25 23.25
C PRO A 174 5.71 -5.39 22.37
N PRO A 175 5.54 -6.69 22.78
CA PRO A 175 5.95 -7.82 21.99
C PRO A 175 5.14 -7.92 20.69
N ILE A 176 5.79 -8.41 19.64
CA ILE A 176 5.15 -8.69 18.34
C ILE A 176 4.53 -10.08 18.42
N VAL A 177 3.22 -10.18 18.15
CA VAL A 177 2.49 -11.45 18.15
C VAL A 177 1.68 -11.58 16.87
N ILE A 178 2.11 -12.47 15.99
CA ILE A 178 1.39 -12.76 14.74
C ILE A 178 0.06 -13.45 15.06
N GLY A 179 -1.02 -12.94 14.51
CA GLY A 179 -2.36 -13.49 14.69
C GLY A 179 -2.53 -14.89 14.07
N PRO A 180 -3.39 -15.75 14.63
CA PRO A 180 -3.53 -17.15 14.23
C PRO A 180 -3.93 -17.33 12.76
N LEU A 181 -4.60 -16.34 12.14
CA LEU A 181 -4.97 -16.38 10.71
C LEU A 181 -3.77 -16.16 9.78
N TYR A 182 -2.68 -15.62 10.30
CA TYR A 182 -1.46 -15.32 9.53
C TYR A 182 -0.31 -16.29 9.82
N VAL A 183 -0.23 -16.87 11.03
CA VAL A 183 0.84 -17.81 11.41
C VAL A 183 1.11 -18.89 10.36
N PRO A 184 0.12 -19.61 9.78
CA PRO A 184 0.38 -20.68 8.82
C PRO A 184 0.99 -20.24 7.49
N LYS A 185 0.97 -18.92 7.22
CA LYS A 185 1.44 -18.31 5.98
C LYS A 185 2.49 -17.23 6.21
N THR A 186 3.16 -17.27 7.37
CA THR A 186 4.24 -16.34 7.73
C THR A 186 5.59 -17.07 7.71
N ALA A 187 6.56 -16.49 7.00
CA ALA A 187 7.97 -16.83 7.08
C ALA A 187 8.68 -15.73 7.87
N GLU A 188 9.19 -16.07 9.05
CA GLU A 188 10.07 -15.20 9.84
C GLU A 188 11.52 -15.64 9.63
N LEU A 189 12.34 -14.75 9.10
CA LEU A 189 13.72 -15.02 8.73
C LEU A 189 14.65 -14.21 9.62
N CYS A 190 15.51 -14.90 10.35
CA CYS A 190 16.50 -14.30 11.23
C CYS A 190 17.89 -14.80 10.85
N ALA A 191 18.76 -13.91 10.40
CA ALA A 191 20.15 -14.26 10.07
C ALA A 191 20.92 -14.60 11.35
N ALA A 192 21.73 -15.66 11.27
CA ALA A 192 22.51 -16.09 12.43
C ALA A 192 23.45 -14.97 12.91
N GLY A 193 23.34 -14.59 14.18
CA GLY A 193 24.11 -13.50 14.77
C GLY A 193 23.48 -12.10 14.68
N ASP A 194 22.34 -11.95 14.02
CA ASP A 194 21.61 -10.69 13.95
C ASP A 194 21.12 -10.25 15.35
N PRO A 195 21.56 -9.08 15.87
CA PRO A 195 21.21 -8.64 17.22
C PRO A 195 19.76 -8.16 17.38
N VAL A 196 19.04 -7.94 16.29
CA VAL A 196 17.66 -7.46 16.35
C VAL A 196 16.69 -8.63 16.58
N CYS A 197 16.88 -9.74 15.88
CA CYS A 197 15.99 -10.91 15.95
C CYS A 197 16.54 -12.08 16.79
N SER A 198 17.81 -12.01 17.25
CA SER A 198 18.46 -13.02 18.08
C SER A 198 19.33 -12.38 19.18
N ASP A 199 19.96 -13.21 20.02
CA ASP A 199 20.93 -12.77 21.04
C ASP A 199 22.32 -12.51 20.42
N GLY A 200 22.44 -12.35 19.11
CA GLY A 200 23.68 -12.06 18.41
C GLY A 200 24.17 -10.64 18.62
N GLY A 201 25.38 -10.36 18.10
CA GLY A 201 26.02 -9.03 18.20
C GLY A 201 26.57 -8.53 16.86
N ASP A 202 26.23 -9.18 15.76
CA ASP A 202 26.77 -8.88 14.43
C ASP A 202 25.77 -8.05 13.59
N LEU A 203 25.99 -6.73 13.56
CA LEU A 203 25.21 -5.83 12.71
C LEU A 203 25.38 -6.11 11.21
N ALA A 204 26.46 -6.76 10.77
CA ALA A 204 26.60 -7.17 9.38
C ALA A 204 25.59 -8.29 9.04
N ALA A 205 25.32 -9.19 10.01
CA ALA A 205 24.28 -10.20 9.84
C ALA A 205 22.89 -9.56 9.64
N HIS A 206 22.59 -8.46 10.37
CA HIS A 206 21.33 -7.72 10.21
C HIS A 206 21.15 -7.13 8.81
N ASN A 207 22.23 -6.87 8.08
CA ASN A 207 22.20 -6.30 6.73
C ASN A 207 22.46 -7.34 5.63
N SER A 208 22.50 -8.65 5.95
CA SER A 208 22.91 -9.69 5.00
C SER A 208 21.78 -10.37 4.24
N TYR A 209 20.52 -10.09 4.55
CA TYR A 209 19.36 -10.85 4.05
C TYR A 209 19.27 -10.91 2.52
N ALA A 210 19.70 -9.85 1.81
CA ALA A 210 19.72 -9.84 0.35
C ALA A 210 20.78 -10.76 -0.25
N ASP A 211 21.87 -11.02 0.51
CA ASP A 211 23.07 -11.71 0.00
C ASP A 211 23.22 -13.14 0.56
N ASN A 212 22.51 -13.48 1.66
CA ASN A 212 22.62 -14.77 2.33
C ASN A 212 21.60 -15.84 1.86
N GLY A 213 20.81 -15.55 0.81
CA GLY A 213 19.81 -16.43 0.25
C GLY A 213 18.42 -16.39 0.93
N MET A 214 18.28 -15.68 2.05
CA MET A 214 16.99 -15.61 2.77
C MET A 214 15.92 -14.87 1.99
N VAL A 215 16.27 -13.87 1.18
CA VAL A 215 15.33 -13.20 0.28
C VAL A 215 14.76 -14.19 -0.75
N ASP A 216 15.57 -15.04 -1.36
CA ASP A 216 15.09 -16.06 -2.30
C ASP A 216 14.25 -17.14 -1.61
N GLN A 217 14.62 -17.52 -0.39
CA GLN A 217 13.84 -18.42 0.45
C GLN A 217 12.43 -17.85 0.72
N ALA A 218 12.34 -16.59 1.13
CA ALA A 218 11.07 -15.92 1.37
C ALA A 218 10.24 -15.78 0.10
N ALA A 219 10.87 -15.43 -1.04
CA ALA A 219 10.20 -15.32 -2.33
C ALA A 219 9.66 -16.68 -2.81
N THR A 220 10.40 -17.75 -2.58
CA THR A 220 9.95 -19.12 -2.90
C THR A 220 8.78 -19.53 -2.00
N PHE A 221 8.87 -19.22 -0.70
CA PHE A 221 7.77 -19.44 0.24
C PHE A 221 6.50 -18.67 -0.20
N ALA A 222 6.61 -17.38 -0.47
CA ALA A 222 5.48 -16.55 -0.91
C ALA A 222 4.86 -17.08 -2.21
N ALA A 223 5.69 -17.44 -3.19
CA ALA A 223 5.23 -17.99 -4.47
C ALA A 223 4.45 -19.31 -4.32
N SER A 224 4.80 -20.12 -3.32
CA SER A 224 4.10 -21.39 -3.06
C SER A 224 2.68 -21.23 -2.49
N HIS A 225 2.33 -20.00 -2.06
CA HIS A 225 1.00 -19.62 -1.53
C HIS A 225 0.16 -18.84 -2.55
N LEU A 226 0.68 -18.56 -3.75
CA LEU A 226 0.08 -17.76 -4.83
C LEU A 226 -0.39 -18.66 -5.98
#